data_fd5d9e04b16ff4b451c59d2119028d3b
#
_entry.id   fd5d9e04b16ff4b451c59d2119028d3b
#
_cell.length_a   1.000
_cell.length_b   1.000
_cell.length_c   1.000
_cell.angle_alpha   90.00
_cell.angle_beta   90.00
_cell.angle_gamma   90.00
#
_symmetry.space_group_name_H-M   'P 1'
#
loop_
_entity.id
_entity.type
_entity.pdbx_description
1 polymer ?
#
loop_
_entity_poly.entity_id
_entity_poly.type
_entity_poly.pdbx_seq_one_letter_code
_entity_poly.pdbx_strand_id
1 'polypeptide(L)'
;MAKAHFDRTKPHCNIGTIGHVDHGKTTLTAAITSVLAVRQGGTAVAFDQIDKAPEERERGITISTAHIEYETAKRHYAHVDCPGHADYVKNMITGAAQMDGAILVVAATDGVMAQTREHVLLARQVGVPYIVVFLNKCDMVDDEELIELVEMEVRDLLTEYEFPGDDLPVIKGSALKALEDPNSEWADNIMELMDAVDEYIPDPQRENDKPFLMPVEDVFTISGRGTVATGRVERGTLKVMEPVEIVGIKEETMKSVATGIEMFRKTLDYAEAGDNVGVLLRGIDRTAIERGQVIAKPGPVTCHKKFTAQVYVLTKDEGGRHTPFFNNYRPQFYFRTTDVTGVITLPEGTEMCMPGDHVEMTIELIHPIAMEQGLTFAIREGGRTVGSGRVATVLD
;
A
#
# COMPACT_ATOMS: atom_id res chain seq x y z
N MET A 1 26.79 3.47 -19.29
CA MET A 1 26.46 2.03 -19.47
C MET A 1 24.98 1.92 -19.79
N ALA A 2 24.59 1.03 -20.72
CA ALA A 2 23.17 0.73 -20.96
C ALA A 2 22.59 0.11 -19.68
N LYS A 3 21.37 0.50 -19.30
CA LYS A 3 20.67 -0.14 -18.17
C LYS A 3 20.30 -1.58 -18.56
N ALA A 4 20.29 -2.48 -17.57
CA ALA A 4 19.79 -3.83 -17.78
C ALA A 4 18.30 -3.80 -18.18
N HIS A 5 17.90 -4.78 -18.96
CA HIS A 5 16.49 -5.01 -19.29
C HIS A 5 15.85 -5.89 -18.21
N PHE A 6 14.56 -5.66 -17.91
CA PHE A 6 13.82 -6.52 -17.00
C PHE A 6 13.18 -7.66 -17.79
N ASP A 7 13.54 -8.88 -17.44
CA ASP A 7 12.97 -10.10 -18.05
C ASP A 7 11.86 -10.67 -17.16
N ARG A 8 10.65 -10.81 -17.70
CA ARG A 8 9.50 -11.37 -17.00
C ARG A 8 9.56 -12.91 -17.02
N THR A 9 10.37 -13.49 -16.16
CA THR A 9 10.57 -14.97 -16.12
C THR A 9 9.66 -15.65 -15.10
N LYS A 10 9.11 -14.89 -14.13
CA LYS A 10 8.26 -15.40 -13.05
C LYS A 10 7.02 -14.53 -12.88
N PRO A 11 5.92 -15.07 -12.32
CA PRO A 11 4.79 -14.27 -11.92
C PRO A 11 5.22 -13.15 -10.95
N HIS A 12 4.63 -11.95 -11.10
CA HIS A 12 4.92 -10.80 -10.27
C HIS A 12 3.85 -10.60 -9.20
N CYS A 13 4.28 -10.45 -7.94
CA CYS A 13 3.40 -10.23 -6.80
C CYS A 13 3.91 -9.04 -5.96
N ASN A 14 2.99 -8.15 -5.58
CA ASN A 14 3.29 -7.05 -4.68
C ASN A 14 2.91 -7.45 -3.26
N ILE A 15 3.87 -7.50 -2.37
CA ILE A 15 3.64 -7.71 -0.94
C ILE A 15 4.25 -6.57 -0.13
N GLY A 16 3.95 -6.52 1.15
CA GLY A 16 4.62 -5.55 2.01
C GLY A 16 4.44 -5.88 3.47
N THR A 17 5.23 -5.21 4.30
CA THR A 17 5.19 -5.32 5.75
C THR A 17 4.30 -4.25 6.35
N ILE A 18 3.38 -4.67 7.24
CA ILE A 18 2.52 -3.82 8.04
C ILE A 18 2.64 -4.20 9.51
N GLY A 19 2.24 -3.34 10.42
CA GLY A 19 2.29 -3.59 11.87
C GLY A 19 2.83 -2.39 12.66
N HIS A 20 2.87 -2.53 13.98
CA HIS A 20 3.25 -1.47 14.90
C HIS A 20 4.70 -0.97 14.68
N VAL A 21 4.99 0.27 15.12
CA VAL A 21 6.37 0.78 15.21
C VAL A 21 7.20 -0.14 16.11
N ASP A 22 8.48 -0.31 15.82
CA ASP A 22 9.44 -1.13 16.58
C ASP A 22 9.15 -2.66 16.61
N HIS A 23 8.12 -3.15 15.91
CA HIS A 23 7.90 -4.60 15.75
C HIS A 23 8.87 -5.27 14.76
N GLY A 24 9.74 -4.51 14.09
CA GLY A 24 10.83 -5.02 13.26
C GLY A 24 10.49 -5.27 11.80
N LYS A 25 9.56 -4.50 11.22
CA LYS A 25 9.17 -4.59 9.79
C LYS A 25 10.35 -4.45 8.84
N THR A 26 11.10 -3.35 8.96
CA THR A 26 12.28 -3.06 8.12
C THR A 26 13.39 -4.07 8.35
N THR A 27 13.57 -4.55 9.61
CA THR A 27 14.53 -5.63 9.93
C THR A 27 14.12 -6.93 9.23
N LEU A 28 12.83 -7.28 9.24
CA LEU A 28 12.32 -8.45 8.53
C LEU A 28 12.54 -8.33 7.02
N THR A 29 12.26 -7.17 6.45
CA THR A 29 12.50 -6.90 5.02
C THR A 29 13.98 -7.08 4.65
N ALA A 30 14.90 -6.58 5.48
CA ALA A 30 16.34 -6.80 5.30
C ALA A 30 16.72 -8.27 5.46
N ALA A 31 16.16 -8.97 6.46
CA ALA A 31 16.40 -10.41 6.68
C ALA A 31 15.93 -11.25 5.49
N ILE A 32 14.74 -11.00 4.93
CA ILE A 32 14.22 -11.69 3.76
C ILE A 32 15.22 -11.58 2.59
N THR A 33 15.66 -10.36 2.26
CA THR A 33 16.58 -10.16 1.13
C THR A 33 17.95 -10.82 1.38
N SER A 34 18.46 -10.78 2.63
CA SER A 34 19.73 -11.37 3.00
C SER A 34 19.69 -12.90 2.94
N VAL A 35 18.66 -13.52 3.54
CA VAL A 35 18.49 -14.98 3.56
C VAL A 35 18.28 -15.53 2.14
N LEU A 36 17.42 -14.90 1.34
CA LEU A 36 17.20 -15.30 -0.05
C LEU A 36 18.47 -15.17 -0.90
N ALA A 37 19.25 -14.09 -0.70
CA ALA A 37 20.51 -13.90 -1.43
C ALA A 37 21.53 -15.01 -1.12
N VAL A 38 21.64 -15.44 0.14
CA VAL A 38 22.56 -16.49 0.55
C VAL A 38 22.10 -17.87 0.09
N ARG A 39 20.79 -18.18 0.22
CA ARG A 39 20.26 -19.53 0.01
C ARG A 39 19.80 -19.83 -1.41
N GLN A 40 19.34 -18.81 -2.15
CA GLN A 40 18.79 -18.99 -3.51
C GLN A 40 19.53 -18.19 -4.59
N GLY A 41 20.49 -17.37 -4.18
CA GLY A 41 21.14 -16.41 -5.04
C GLY A 41 20.30 -15.14 -5.20
N GLY A 42 20.94 -14.01 -5.42
CA GLY A 42 20.25 -12.72 -5.54
C GLY A 42 21.09 -11.61 -4.94
N THR A 43 20.45 -10.48 -4.65
CA THR A 43 21.12 -9.31 -4.06
C THR A 43 20.49 -8.99 -2.71
N ALA A 44 21.30 -9.05 -1.66
CA ALA A 44 20.88 -8.58 -0.34
C ALA A 44 20.76 -7.05 -0.34
N VAL A 45 19.74 -6.54 0.35
CA VAL A 45 19.53 -5.10 0.59
C VAL A 45 19.78 -4.84 2.07
N ALA A 46 20.79 -4.04 2.37
CA ALA A 46 21.12 -3.72 3.75
C ALA A 46 20.04 -2.80 4.38
N PHE A 47 19.87 -2.90 5.70
CA PHE A 47 18.89 -2.11 6.45
C PHE A 47 18.98 -0.61 6.16
N ASP A 48 20.19 -0.05 6.14
CA ASP A 48 20.47 1.36 5.85
C ASP A 48 20.22 1.77 4.39
N GLN A 49 19.99 0.80 3.50
CA GLN A 49 19.57 1.03 2.12
C GLN A 49 18.05 0.99 1.95
N ILE A 50 17.32 0.49 2.94
CA ILE A 50 15.86 0.52 3.00
C ILE A 50 15.44 1.88 3.53
N ASP A 51 15.81 2.21 4.77
CA ASP A 51 15.59 3.52 5.40
C ASP A 51 16.71 4.49 4.99
N LYS A 52 16.47 5.24 3.91
CA LYS A 52 17.50 6.08 3.25
C LYS A 52 17.54 7.51 3.74
N ALA A 53 16.40 8.05 4.18
CA ALA A 53 16.32 9.45 4.60
C ALA A 53 17.13 9.69 5.89
N PRO A 54 17.86 10.81 5.98
CA PRO A 54 18.60 11.14 7.21
C PRO A 54 17.72 11.13 8.46
N GLU A 55 16.48 11.59 8.35
CA GLU A 55 15.50 11.61 9.43
C GLU A 55 15.05 10.21 9.87
N GLU A 56 14.92 9.27 8.91
CA GLU A 56 14.61 7.86 9.19
C GLU A 56 15.73 7.21 10.02
N ARG A 57 16.97 7.45 9.63
CA ARG A 57 18.16 6.92 10.32
C ARG A 57 18.34 7.53 11.72
N GLU A 58 18.11 8.84 11.86
CA GLU A 58 18.24 9.55 13.13
C GLU A 58 17.18 9.10 14.14
N ARG A 59 15.95 8.87 13.68
CA ARG A 59 14.82 8.48 14.53
C ARG A 59 14.67 6.96 14.68
N GLY A 60 15.31 6.16 13.82
CA GLY A 60 15.16 4.71 13.77
C GLY A 60 13.75 4.25 13.36
N ILE A 61 13.01 5.07 12.61
CA ILE A 61 11.65 4.77 12.16
C ILE A 61 11.52 5.01 10.65
N THR A 62 10.77 4.16 9.96
CA THR A 62 10.41 4.35 8.55
C THR A 62 9.37 5.46 8.42
N ILE A 63 9.64 6.44 7.58
CA ILE A 63 8.77 7.59 7.29
C ILE A 63 8.09 7.41 5.94
N SER A 64 8.88 7.08 4.91
CA SER A 64 8.42 6.88 3.54
C SER A 64 8.38 5.40 3.19
N THR A 65 7.45 5.01 2.33
CA THR A 65 7.43 3.64 1.80
C THR A 65 8.71 3.35 1.01
N ALA A 66 9.36 2.23 1.28
CA ALA A 66 10.49 1.75 0.50
C ALA A 66 10.05 0.58 -0.40
N HIS A 67 10.49 0.60 -1.65
CA HIS A 67 10.22 -0.47 -2.61
C HIS A 67 11.49 -1.28 -2.85
N ILE A 68 11.43 -2.57 -2.63
CA ILE A 68 12.53 -3.52 -2.72
C ILE A 68 12.11 -4.67 -3.61
N GLU A 69 13.03 -5.16 -4.46
CA GLU A 69 12.78 -6.36 -5.25
C GLU A 69 13.57 -7.56 -4.71
N TYR A 70 12.97 -8.73 -4.77
CA TYR A 70 13.60 -10.02 -4.57
C TYR A 70 12.79 -11.14 -5.23
N GLU A 71 13.37 -12.32 -5.30
CA GLU A 71 12.73 -13.48 -5.91
C GLU A 71 12.83 -14.71 -5.00
N THR A 72 11.77 -15.51 -5.04
CA THR A 72 11.79 -16.91 -4.62
C THR A 72 11.97 -17.81 -5.83
N ALA A 73 12.03 -19.12 -5.62
CA ALA A 73 12.02 -20.08 -6.73
C ALA A 73 10.76 -19.95 -7.61
N LYS A 74 9.62 -19.52 -7.01
CA LYS A 74 8.31 -19.48 -7.67
C LYS A 74 7.96 -18.12 -8.25
N ARG A 75 8.33 -17.00 -7.59
CA ARG A 75 7.83 -15.65 -7.90
C ARG A 75 8.88 -14.56 -7.82
N HIS A 76 8.60 -13.47 -8.53
CA HIS A 76 9.26 -12.18 -8.37
C HIS A 76 8.38 -11.28 -7.50
N TYR A 77 8.97 -10.68 -6.47
CA TYR A 77 8.29 -9.82 -5.52
C TYR A 77 8.74 -8.36 -5.62
N ALA A 78 7.76 -7.45 -5.65
CA ALA A 78 7.96 -6.08 -5.23
C ALA A 78 7.48 -5.96 -3.78
N HIS A 79 8.38 -5.64 -2.87
CA HIS A 79 8.10 -5.52 -1.45
C HIS A 79 8.02 -4.05 -1.06
N VAL A 80 6.90 -3.68 -0.42
CA VAL A 80 6.64 -2.33 0.10
C VAL A 80 6.84 -2.35 1.61
N ASP A 81 7.92 -1.75 2.09
CA ASP A 81 8.11 -1.55 3.53
C ASP A 81 7.33 -0.32 3.99
N CYS A 82 6.31 -0.54 4.83
CA CYS A 82 5.40 0.51 5.28
C CYS A 82 5.84 1.12 6.62
N PRO A 83 5.67 2.45 6.80
CA PRO A 83 5.88 3.08 8.09
C PRO A 83 4.93 2.52 9.15
N GLY A 84 5.42 2.39 10.40
CA GLY A 84 4.62 1.90 11.52
C GLY A 84 4.01 3.00 12.38
N HIS A 85 4.53 4.23 12.30
CA HIS A 85 4.13 5.32 13.17
C HIS A 85 2.85 6.01 12.71
N ALA A 86 1.98 6.37 13.66
CA ALA A 86 0.66 7.00 13.40
C ALA A 86 0.73 8.29 12.56
N ASP A 87 1.81 9.07 12.67
CA ASP A 87 1.98 10.31 11.89
C ASP A 87 2.13 10.06 10.38
N TYR A 88 2.52 8.83 9.97
CA TYR A 88 2.80 8.46 8.59
C TYR A 88 1.75 7.51 7.98
N VAL A 89 0.57 7.43 8.60
CA VAL A 89 -0.54 6.56 8.14
C VAL A 89 -0.91 6.82 6.68
N LYS A 90 -0.80 8.06 6.18
CA LYS A 90 -1.00 8.37 4.77
C LYS A 90 -0.08 7.56 3.84
N ASN A 91 1.19 7.45 4.20
CA ASN A 91 2.15 6.66 3.44
C ASN A 91 1.87 5.15 3.57
N MET A 92 1.45 4.71 4.77
CA MET A 92 0.98 3.34 4.99
C MET A 92 -0.23 2.99 4.10
N ILE A 93 -1.26 3.84 4.05
CA ILE A 93 -2.44 3.63 3.20
C ILE A 93 -2.03 3.52 1.72
N THR A 94 -1.16 4.43 1.26
CA THR A 94 -0.67 4.41 -0.13
C THR A 94 0.11 3.14 -0.43
N GLY A 95 0.98 2.71 0.49
CA GLY A 95 1.74 1.46 0.34
C GLY A 95 0.83 0.24 0.35
N ALA A 96 -0.08 0.14 1.33
CA ALA A 96 -1.01 -0.98 1.45
C ALA A 96 -1.95 -1.13 0.24
N ALA A 97 -2.40 -0.03 -0.35
CA ALA A 97 -3.24 -0.05 -1.55
C ALA A 97 -2.56 -0.70 -2.78
N GLN A 98 -1.24 -0.88 -2.72
CA GLN A 98 -0.47 -1.50 -3.80
C GLN A 98 -0.26 -3.00 -3.61
N MET A 99 -0.58 -3.55 -2.44
CA MET A 99 -0.27 -4.94 -2.08
C MET A 99 -1.30 -5.91 -2.62
N ASP A 100 -0.82 -7.03 -3.13
CA ASP A 100 -1.62 -8.22 -3.45
C ASP A 100 -1.78 -9.12 -2.21
N GLY A 101 -0.92 -8.93 -1.21
CA GLY A 101 -0.96 -9.52 0.11
C GLY A 101 -0.01 -8.80 1.06
N ALA A 102 -0.21 -8.92 2.36
CA ALA A 102 0.61 -8.28 3.37
C ALA A 102 1.22 -9.29 4.36
N ILE A 103 2.39 -8.96 4.90
CA ILE A 103 2.98 -9.63 6.05
C ILE A 103 2.72 -8.75 7.27
N LEU A 104 1.87 -9.21 8.17
CA LEU A 104 1.63 -8.55 9.44
C LEU A 104 2.73 -8.95 10.43
N VAL A 105 3.52 -7.98 10.85
CA VAL A 105 4.62 -8.20 11.79
C VAL A 105 4.20 -7.78 13.19
N VAL A 106 4.20 -8.74 14.11
CA VAL A 106 3.87 -8.53 15.53
C VAL A 106 5.03 -9.04 16.38
N ALA A 107 5.54 -8.20 17.29
CA ALA A 107 6.56 -8.64 18.22
C ALA A 107 5.93 -9.54 19.31
N ALA A 108 6.48 -10.73 19.53
CA ALA A 108 6.03 -11.66 20.56
C ALA A 108 6.17 -11.07 21.98
N THR A 109 7.06 -10.11 22.17
CA THR A 109 7.26 -9.37 23.42
C THR A 109 6.15 -8.40 23.76
N ASP A 110 5.46 -7.85 22.77
CA ASP A 110 4.56 -6.70 22.92
C ASP A 110 3.10 -7.05 22.58
N GLY A 111 2.87 -8.12 21.78
CA GLY A 111 1.54 -8.52 21.32
C GLY A 111 0.88 -7.51 20.38
N VAL A 112 -0.45 -7.52 20.36
CA VAL A 112 -1.26 -6.62 19.54
C VAL A 112 -1.30 -5.21 20.11
N MET A 113 -0.73 -4.26 19.38
CA MET A 113 -0.66 -2.84 19.77
C MET A 113 -1.65 -1.98 18.97
N ALA A 114 -1.79 -0.71 19.36
CA ALA A 114 -2.76 0.20 18.74
C ALA A 114 -2.60 0.34 17.22
N GLN A 115 -1.35 0.51 16.72
CA GLN A 115 -1.12 0.60 15.28
C GLN A 115 -1.25 -0.76 14.58
N THR A 116 -1.09 -1.89 15.28
CA THR A 116 -1.39 -3.20 14.70
C THR A 116 -2.86 -3.26 14.29
N ARG A 117 -3.78 -2.86 15.19
CA ARG A 117 -5.23 -2.78 14.91
C ARG A 117 -5.53 -1.81 13.78
N GLU A 118 -4.96 -0.61 13.83
CA GLU A 118 -5.16 0.40 12.78
C GLU A 118 -4.67 -0.09 11.41
N HIS A 119 -3.51 -0.77 11.33
CA HIS A 119 -2.96 -1.27 10.07
C HIS A 119 -3.79 -2.40 9.49
N VAL A 120 -4.31 -3.32 10.32
CA VAL A 120 -5.20 -4.38 9.85
C VAL A 120 -6.51 -3.79 9.31
N LEU A 121 -7.12 -2.84 10.04
CA LEU A 121 -8.30 -2.11 9.59
C LEU A 121 -8.07 -1.43 8.24
N LEU A 122 -6.97 -0.68 8.12
CA LEU A 122 -6.64 0.05 6.89
C LEU A 122 -6.34 -0.89 5.73
N ALA A 123 -5.61 -2.00 5.97
CA ALA A 123 -5.37 -3.02 4.96
C ALA A 123 -6.69 -3.58 4.42
N ARG A 124 -7.65 -3.87 5.31
CA ARG A 124 -9.00 -4.30 4.91
C ARG A 124 -9.72 -3.26 4.07
N GLN A 125 -9.67 -1.98 4.48
CA GLN A 125 -10.34 -0.88 3.78
C GLN A 125 -9.77 -0.59 2.39
N VAL A 126 -8.45 -0.67 2.22
CA VAL A 126 -7.81 -0.47 0.91
C VAL A 126 -7.87 -1.72 0.03
N GLY A 127 -8.40 -2.83 0.56
CA GLY A 127 -8.67 -4.05 -0.19
C GLY A 127 -7.49 -5.01 -0.30
N VAL A 128 -6.57 -5.02 0.66
CA VAL A 128 -5.54 -6.09 0.77
C VAL A 128 -6.25 -7.42 0.99
N PRO A 129 -6.14 -8.39 0.07
CA PRO A 129 -6.99 -9.58 0.13
C PRO A 129 -6.44 -10.68 1.04
N TYR A 130 -5.12 -10.72 1.27
CA TYR A 130 -4.45 -11.79 2.01
C TYR A 130 -3.46 -11.23 3.02
N ILE A 131 -3.41 -11.84 4.21
CA ILE A 131 -2.44 -11.53 5.26
C ILE A 131 -1.74 -12.83 5.70
N VAL A 132 -0.41 -12.78 5.77
CA VAL A 132 0.43 -13.79 6.44
C VAL A 132 1.02 -13.13 7.67
N VAL A 133 1.10 -13.85 8.80
CA VAL A 133 1.61 -13.28 10.06
C VAL A 133 3.04 -13.74 10.32
N PHE A 134 3.88 -12.81 10.74
CA PHE A 134 5.20 -13.12 11.28
C PHE A 134 5.29 -12.63 12.74
N LEU A 135 5.30 -13.59 13.69
CA LEU A 135 5.57 -13.30 15.09
C LEU A 135 7.07 -13.15 15.28
N ASN A 136 7.50 -11.89 15.39
CA ASN A 136 8.91 -11.51 15.49
C ASN A 136 9.41 -11.45 16.93
N LYS A 137 10.72 -11.41 17.11
CA LYS A 137 11.41 -11.33 18.41
C LYS A 137 11.14 -12.53 19.32
N CYS A 138 10.86 -13.70 18.77
CA CYS A 138 10.66 -14.92 19.57
C CYS A 138 11.92 -15.35 20.33
N ASP A 139 13.12 -14.91 19.89
CA ASP A 139 14.39 -15.09 20.61
C ASP A 139 14.45 -14.36 21.96
N MET A 140 13.53 -13.44 22.23
CA MET A 140 13.45 -12.66 23.49
C MET A 140 12.40 -13.18 24.46
N VAL A 141 11.67 -14.24 24.10
CA VAL A 141 10.59 -14.82 24.91
C VAL A 141 10.92 -16.27 25.20
N ASP A 142 11.22 -16.57 26.47
CA ASP A 142 11.57 -17.93 26.90
C ASP A 142 10.35 -18.83 27.14
N ASP A 143 9.17 -18.24 27.25
CA ASP A 143 7.91 -18.93 27.56
C ASP A 143 7.07 -19.14 26.29
N GLU A 144 6.96 -20.38 25.83
CA GLU A 144 6.17 -20.73 24.65
C GLU A 144 4.69 -20.43 24.82
N GLU A 145 4.13 -20.51 26.03
CA GLU A 145 2.72 -20.20 26.30
C GLU A 145 2.41 -18.73 26.04
N LEU A 146 3.37 -17.83 26.29
CA LEU A 146 3.21 -16.40 25.95
C LEU A 146 3.18 -16.18 24.43
N ILE A 147 4.00 -16.90 23.67
CA ILE A 147 3.99 -16.81 22.21
C ILE A 147 2.66 -17.32 21.64
N GLU A 148 2.12 -18.42 22.20
CA GLU A 148 0.81 -18.95 21.81
C GLU A 148 -0.34 -17.98 22.14
N LEU A 149 -0.29 -17.31 23.28
CA LEU A 149 -1.27 -16.28 23.64
C LEU A 149 -1.25 -15.11 22.66
N VAL A 150 -0.06 -14.63 22.26
CA VAL A 150 0.06 -13.56 21.25
C VAL A 150 -0.46 -14.03 19.89
N GLU A 151 -0.19 -15.29 19.51
CA GLU A 151 -0.75 -15.87 18.29
C GLU A 151 -2.28 -15.87 18.31
N MET A 152 -2.89 -16.30 19.41
CA MET A 152 -4.35 -16.28 19.58
C MET A 152 -4.90 -14.86 19.46
N GLU A 153 -4.30 -13.88 20.15
CA GLU A 153 -4.72 -12.48 20.09
C GLU A 153 -4.67 -11.92 18.66
N VAL A 154 -3.64 -12.29 17.88
CA VAL A 154 -3.51 -11.87 16.48
C VAL A 154 -4.57 -12.51 15.59
N ARG A 155 -4.87 -13.81 15.80
CA ARG A 155 -5.92 -14.52 15.07
C ARG A 155 -7.30 -13.95 15.35
N ASP A 156 -7.59 -13.64 16.62
CA ASP A 156 -8.84 -12.99 17.03
C ASP A 156 -8.98 -11.60 16.38
N LEU A 157 -7.93 -10.79 16.39
CA LEU A 157 -7.91 -9.49 15.72
C LEU A 157 -8.20 -9.62 14.22
N LEU A 158 -7.55 -10.55 13.53
CA LEU A 158 -7.75 -10.73 12.09
C LEU A 158 -9.17 -11.22 11.78
N THR A 159 -9.75 -12.06 12.62
CA THR A 159 -11.15 -12.51 12.51
C THR A 159 -12.12 -11.34 12.72
N GLU A 160 -11.85 -10.46 13.71
CA GLU A 160 -12.65 -9.25 13.96
C GLU A 160 -12.72 -8.34 12.72
N TYR A 161 -11.62 -8.24 11.96
CA TYR A 161 -11.57 -7.45 10.72
C TYR A 161 -11.84 -8.27 9.45
N GLU A 162 -12.57 -9.40 9.57
CA GLU A 162 -13.04 -10.24 8.47
C GLU A 162 -11.93 -10.86 7.61
N PHE A 163 -10.74 -11.11 8.17
CA PHE A 163 -9.77 -12.02 7.61
C PHE A 163 -9.95 -13.43 8.19
N PRO A 164 -9.57 -14.50 7.49
CA PRO A 164 -9.73 -15.87 7.98
C PRO A 164 -8.70 -16.21 9.07
N GLY A 165 -8.83 -15.61 10.27
CA GLY A 165 -7.86 -15.67 11.36
C GLY A 165 -7.41 -17.07 11.77
N ASP A 166 -8.33 -18.06 11.71
CA ASP A 166 -8.02 -19.46 12.06
C ASP A 166 -7.17 -20.17 10.99
N ASP A 167 -7.37 -19.83 9.72
CA ASP A 167 -6.80 -20.56 8.57
C ASP A 167 -5.51 -19.93 8.01
N LEU A 168 -5.20 -18.66 8.39
CA LEU A 168 -4.04 -17.98 7.84
C LEU A 168 -2.71 -18.47 8.45
N PRO A 169 -1.61 -18.44 7.68
CA PRO A 169 -0.30 -18.83 8.17
C PRO A 169 0.24 -17.86 9.23
N VAL A 170 0.75 -18.41 10.32
CA VAL A 170 1.48 -17.68 11.37
C VAL A 170 2.85 -18.33 11.55
N ILE A 171 3.90 -17.60 11.23
CA ILE A 171 5.28 -18.05 11.34
C ILE A 171 5.95 -17.37 12.53
N LYS A 172 6.62 -18.12 13.36
CA LYS A 172 7.36 -17.65 14.54
C LYS A 172 8.83 -17.52 14.21
N GLY A 173 9.48 -16.41 14.62
CA GLY A 173 10.89 -16.24 14.30
C GLY A 173 11.54 -15.01 14.92
N SER A 174 12.79 -14.79 14.56
CA SER A 174 13.55 -13.58 14.88
C SER A 174 14.23 -13.04 13.63
N ALA A 175 13.69 -11.92 13.13
CA ALA A 175 14.23 -11.25 11.95
C ALA A 175 15.68 -10.75 12.18
N LEU A 176 16.00 -10.29 13.40
CA LEU A 176 17.32 -9.82 13.75
C LEU A 176 18.35 -10.98 13.73
N LYS A 177 18.01 -12.10 14.36
CA LYS A 177 18.89 -13.28 14.38
C LYS A 177 19.10 -13.89 13.00
N ALA A 178 18.04 -13.92 12.18
CA ALA A 178 18.15 -14.37 10.80
C ALA A 178 19.02 -13.42 9.94
N LEU A 179 18.98 -12.11 10.22
CA LEU A 179 19.81 -11.12 9.53
C LEU A 179 21.28 -11.21 9.97
N GLU A 180 21.54 -11.45 11.27
CA GLU A 180 22.89 -11.64 11.83
C GLU A 180 23.56 -12.91 11.26
N ASP A 181 22.82 -14.01 11.12
CA ASP A 181 23.30 -15.25 10.51
C ASP A 181 22.28 -15.88 9.56
N PRO A 182 22.41 -15.63 8.23
CA PRO A 182 21.51 -16.17 7.21
C PRO A 182 21.54 -17.70 7.05
N ASN A 183 22.41 -18.40 7.79
CA ASN A 183 22.46 -19.87 7.81
C ASN A 183 21.93 -20.49 9.12
N SER A 184 21.48 -19.66 10.07
CA SER A 184 20.91 -20.11 11.35
C SER A 184 19.53 -20.76 11.17
N GLU A 185 19.05 -21.42 12.23
CA GLU A 185 17.66 -21.92 12.32
C GLU A 185 16.65 -20.77 12.22
N TRP A 186 16.95 -19.56 12.69
CA TRP A 186 16.11 -18.39 12.53
C TRP A 186 15.94 -17.98 11.06
N ALA A 187 16.96 -18.24 10.23
CA ALA A 187 16.85 -18.05 8.79
C ALA A 187 15.98 -19.13 8.12
N ASP A 188 15.84 -20.32 8.71
CA ASP A 188 14.86 -21.32 8.25
C ASP A 188 13.43 -20.80 8.41
N ASN A 189 13.12 -20.09 9.50
CA ASN A 189 11.81 -19.46 9.70
C ASN A 189 11.52 -18.35 8.64
N ILE A 190 12.56 -17.63 8.15
CA ILE A 190 12.39 -16.71 7.03
C ILE A 190 12.06 -17.44 5.73
N MET A 191 12.67 -18.60 5.50
CA MET A 191 12.34 -19.42 4.33
C MET A 191 10.91 -19.99 4.46
N GLU A 192 10.51 -20.45 5.65
CA GLU A 192 9.15 -20.90 5.93
C GLU A 192 8.12 -19.78 5.70
N LEU A 193 8.44 -18.54 6.13
CA LEU A 193 7.61 -17.36 5.83
C LEU A 193 7.43 -17.17 4.32
N MET A 194 8.51 -17.25 3.55
CA MET A 194 8.44 -17.05 2.10
C MET A 194 7.73 -18.19 1.39
N ASP A 195 7.87 -19.43 1.87
CA ASP A 195 7.10 -20.57 1.37
C ASP A 195 5.60 -20.40 1.68
N ALA A 196 5.24 -19.95 2.88
CA ALA A 196 3.88 -19.64 3.25
C ALA A 196 3.28 -18.50 2.39
N VAL A 197 4.05 -17.45 2.11
CA VAL A 197 3.65 -16.36 1.19
C VAL A 197 3.42 -16.89 -0.22
N ASP A 198 4.33 -17.73 -0.73
CA ASP A 198 4.24 -18.35 -2.06
C ASP A 198 3.00 -19.27 -2.21
N GLU A 199 2.56 -19.92 -1.13
CA GLU A 199 1.47 -20.89 -1.14
C GLU A 199 0.10 -20.27 -0.81
N TYR A 200 0.06 -19.37 0.17
CA TYR A 200 -1.18 -18.80 0.69
C TYR A 200 -1.69 -17.64 -0.18
N ILE A 201 -0.80 -16.82 -0.73
CA ILE A 201 -1.20 -15.71 -1.60
C ILE A 201 -1.25 -16.22 -3.04
N PRO A 202 -2.43 -16.28 -3.71
CA PRO A 202 -2.53 -16.75 -5.08
C PRO A 202 -1.88 -15.78 -6.06
N ASP A 203 -1.61 -16.23 -7.30
CA ASP A 203 -1.17 -15.35 -8.36
C ASP A 203 -2.23 -14.29 -8.65
N PRO A 204 -1.86 -12.99 -8.57
CA PRO A 204 -2.84 -11.92 -8.69
C PRO A 204 -3.48 -11.88 -10.08
N GLN A 205 -4.81 -11.74 -10.11
CA GLN A 205 -5.54 -11.52 -11.36
C GLN A 205 -5.31 -10.08 -11.83
N ARG A 206 -4.77 -9.90 -13.04
CA ARG A 206 -4.42 -8.59 -13.60
C ARG A 206 -5.40 -8.14 -14.66
N GLU A 207 -5.91 -6.92 -14.54
CA GLU A 207 -6.86 -6.32 -15.48
C GLU A 207 -6.13 -5.65 -16.66
N ASN A 208 -5.33 -6.43 -17.41
CA ASN A 208 -4.50 -5.92 -18.50
C ASN A 208 -5.31 -5.44 -19.71
N ASP A 209 -6.54 -5.91 -19.87
CA ASP A 209 -7.43 -5.58 -21.00
C ASP A 209 -8.14 -4.23 -20.84
N LYS A 210 -8.13 -3.66 -19.63
CA LYS A 210 -8.71 -2.34 -19.37
C LYS A 210 -7.80 -1.20 -19.85
N PRO A 211 -8.35 0.02 -20.07
CA PRO A 211 -7.52 1.19 -20.35
C PRO A 211 -6.50 1.45 -19.24
N PHE A 212 -5.25 1.73 -19.62
CA PHE A 212 -4.15 1.98 -18.69
C PHE A 212 -4.48 3.08 -17.67
N LEU A 213 -4.16 2.82 -16.42
CA LEU A 213 -4.23 3.77 -15.32
C LEU A 213 -3.15 3.47 -14.29
N MET A 214 -2.40 4.49 -13.90
CA MET A 214 -1.37 4.45 -12.85
C MET A 214 -1.49 5.68 -11.95
N PRO A 215 -1.86 5.51 -10.67
CA PRO A 215 -1.78 6.60 -9.69
C PRO A 215 -0.34 7.06 -9.46
N VAL A 216 -0.13 8.37 -9.38
CA VAL A 216 1.19 8.97 -9.14
C VAL A 216 1.48 8.96 -7.64
N GLU A 217 2.61 8.38 -7.25
CA GLU A 217 3.07 8.32 -5.86
C GLU A 217 4.16 9.34 -5.57
N ASP A 218 5.14 9.41 -6.46
CA ASP A 218 6.25 10.34 -6.34
C ASP A 218 6.66 10.86 -7.72
N VAL A 219 7.29 12.04 -7.72
CA VAL A 219 7.75 12.72 -8.94
C VAL A 219 9.14 13.27 -8.71
N PHE A 220 10.06 12.90 -9.60
CA PHE A 220 11.42 13.41 -9.57
C PHE A 220 11.96 13.69 -10.97
N THR A 221 13.09 14.37 -11.03
CA THR A 221 13.74 14.70 -12.30
C THR A 221 15.04 13.92 -12.42
N ILE A 222 15.25 13.31 -13.59
CA ILE A 222 16.54 12.72 -13.94
C ILE A 222 17.25 13.72 -14.87
N SER A 223 18.45 14.17 -14.46
CA SER A 223 19.28 15.09 -15.25
C SER A 223 19.50 14.54 -16.66
N GLY A 224 19.15 15.35 -17.67
CA GLY A 224 19.28 15.00 -19.09
C GLY A 224 18.21 14.03 -19.64
N ARG A 225 17.27 13.55 -18.82
CA ARG A 225 16.21 12.64 -19.27
C ARG A 225 14.78 13.19 -19.07
N GLY A 226 14.58 14.06 -18.09
CA GLY A 226 13.29 14.72 -17.83
C GLY A 226 12.60 14.25 -16.55
N THR A 227 11.29 14.47 -16.48
CA THR A 227 10.45 14.16 -15.32
C THR A 227 10.03 12.70 -15.35
N VAL A 228 10.15 12.06 -14.20
CA VAL A 228 9.70 10.70 -13.95
C VAL A 228 8.61 10.72 -12.89
N ALA A 229 7.48 10.10 -13.18
CA ALA A 229 6.45 9.82 -12.21
C ALA A 229 6.46 8.32 -11.87
N THR A 230 6.45 8.01 -10.59
CA THR A 230 6.40 6.61 -10.10
C THR A 230 5.02 6.26 -9.60
N GLY A 231 4.70 4.99 -9.68
CA GLY A 231 3.47 4.43 -9.15
C GLY A 231 3.32 2.95 -9.52
N ARG A 232 2.32 2.31 -8.91
CA ARG A 232 1.87 0.99 -9.32
C ARG A 232 0.84 1.12 -10.43
N VAL A 233 0.97 0.35 -11.49
CA VAL A 233 -0.05 0.26 -12.53
C VAL A 233 -1.29 -0.43 -11.94
N GLU A 234 -2.39 0.32 -11.83
CA GLU A 234 -3.66 -0.18 -11.29
C GLU A 234 -4.32 -1.16 -12.27
N ARG A 235 -4.33 -0.79 -13.57
CA ARG A 235 -4.91 -1.59 -14.66
C ARG A 235 -4.34 -1.23 -16.01
N GLY A 236 -4.55 -2.12 -16.98
CA GLY A 236 -4.16 -1.92 -18.36
C GLY A 236 -2.67 -2.10 -18.63
N THR A 237 -2.27 -1.76 -19.84
CA THR A 237 -0.88 -1.82 -20.31
C THR A 237 -0.47 -0.49 -20.92
N LEU A 238 0.82 -0.11 -20.76
CA LEU A 238 1.43 1.07 -21.35
C LEU A 238 2.72 0.67 -22.04
N LYS A 239 2.85 0.96 -23.34
CA LYS A 239 4.09 0.76 -24.09
C LYS A 239 4.92 2.05 -24.13
N VAL A 240 6.22 1.89 -24.27
CA VAL A 240 7.11 3.01 -24.56
C VAL A 240 6.66 3.71 -25.85
N MET A 241 6.70 5.06 -25.86
CA MET A 241 6.24 5.95 -26.92
C MET A 241 4.71 6.07 -27.08
N GLU A 242 3.90 5.48 -26.20
CA GLU A 242 2.45 5.70 -26.18
C GLU A 242 2.07 7.07 -25.59
N PRO A 243 1.00 7.69 -26.10
CA PRO A 243 0.46 8.92 -25.52
C PRO A 243 -0.25 8.62 -24.20
N VAL A 244 -0.12 9.54 -23.25
CA VAL A 244 -0.75 9.50 -21.93
C VAL A 244 -1.36 10.84 -21.57
N GLU A 245 -2.33 10.82 -20.66
CA GLU A 245 -2.91 11.99 -20.01
C GLU A 245 -2.63 11.95 -18.50
N ILE A 246 -2.40 13.12 -17.93
CA ILE A 246 -2.23 13.33 -16.49
C ILE A 246 -3.50 14.01 -16.00
N VAL A 247 -4.23 13.34 -15.11
CA VAL A 247 -5.60 13.66 -14.72
C VAL A 247 -5.68 13.78 -13.19
N GLY A 248 -6.44 14.76 -12.70
CA GLY A 248 -6.69 14.95 -11.27
C GLY A 248 -6.00 16.16 -10.66
N ILE A 249 -6.51 16.61 -9.51
CA ILE A 249 -6.08 17.77 -8.72
C ILE A 249 -6.28 19.11 -9.46
N LYS A 250 -5.88 19.16 -10.71
CA LYS A 250 -6.07 20.30 -11.62
C LYS A 250 -7.28 20.04 -12.52
N GLU A 251 -7.98 21.12 -12.89
CA GLU A 251 -9.14 21.01 -13.79
C GLU A 251 -8.70 20.68 -15.23
N GLU A 252 -7.51 21.15 -15.62
CA GLU A 252 -6.97 20.90 -16.95
C GLU A 252 -6.19 19.58 -16.99
N THR A 253 -6.56 18.72 -17.93
CA THR A 253 -5.83 17.50 -18.25
C THR A 253 -4.59 17.81 -19.06
N MET A 254 -3.43 17.34 -18.65
CA MET A 254 -2.19 17.49 -19.38
C MET A 254 -1.92 16.29 -20.26
N LYS A 255 -1.40 16.53 -21.46
CA LYS A 255 -1.02 15.48 -22.43
C LYS A 255 0.49 15.29 -22.46
N SER A 256 0.92 14.05 -22.51
CA SER A 256 2.32 13.68 -22.62
C SER A 256 2.52 12.40 -23.42
N VAL A 257 3.76 11.94 -23.51
CA VAL A 257 4.17 10.66 -24.10
C VAL A 257 5.11 9.97 -23.12
N ALA A 258 4.88 8.70 -22.86
CA ALA A 258 5.75 7.85 -22.07
C ALA A 258 7.01 7.51 -22.86
N THR A 259 8.10 8.25 -22.68
CA THR A 259 9.34 8.06 -23.45
C THR A 259 10.25 6.94 -22.95
N GLY A 260 9.96 6.42 -21.77
CA GLY A 260 10.66 5.28 -21.18
C GLY A 260 9.91 4.78 -19.95
N ILE A 261 10.08 3.52 -19.66
CA ILE A 261 9.50 2.84 -18.49
C ILE A 261 10.62 2.09 -17.79
N GLU A 262 10.68 2.22 -16.49
CA GLU A 262 11.70 1.55 -15.66
C GLU A 262 11.06 0.93 -14.42
N MET A 263 11.53 -0.25 -14.05
CA MET A 263 11.19 -0.95 -12.82
C MET A 263 12.48 -1.42 -12.15
N PHE A 264 12.69 -1.09 -10.88
CA PHE A 264 13.91 -1.43 -10.12
C PHE A 264 15.22 -1.11 -10.88
N ARG A 265 15.29 0.08 -11.52
CA ARG A 265 16.41 0.57 -12.33
C ARG A 265 16.69 -0.21 -13.61
N LYS A 266 15.84 -1.17 -13.97
CA LYS A 266 15.87 -1.92 -15.24
C LYS A 266 14.86 -1.29 -16.20
N THR A 267 15.15 -1.32 -17.50
CA THR A 267 14.23 -0.80 -18.54
C THR A 267 13.20 -1.84 -18.92
N LEU A 268 12.00 -1.37 -19.27
CA LEU A 268 10.88 -2.15 -19.75
C LEU A 268 10.42 -1.63 -21.11
N ASP A 269 9.98 -2.52 -22.01
CA ASP A 269 9.32 -2.15 -23.26
C ASP A 269 7.86 -1.74 -23.04
N TYR A 270 7.23 -2.33 -22.01
CA TYR A 270 5.87 -2.01 -21.57
C TYR A 270 5.69 -2.25 -20.08
N ALA A 271 4.75 -1.54 -19.47
CA ALA A 271 4.23 -1.80 -18.14
C ALA A 271 2.86 -2.46 -18.23
N GLU A 272 2.53 -3.29 -17.25
CA GLU A 272 1.23 -3.94 -17.12
C GLU A 272 0.68 -3.82 -15.68
N ALA A 273 -0.62 -4.12 -15.51
CA ALA A 273 -1.27 -4.06 -14.21
C ALA A 273 -0.47 -4.83 -13.15
N GLY A 274 -0.21 -4.19 -12.02
CA GLY A 274 0.59 -4.73 -10.92
C GLY A 274 2.05 -4.28 -10.90
N ASP A 275 2.61 -3.78 -12.00
CA ASP A 275 4.00 -3.31 -12.04
C ASP A 275 4.18 -2.01 -11.23
N ASN A 276 5.27 -1.94 -10.45
CA ASN A 276 5.71 -0.70 -9.82
C ASN A 276 6.76 -0.03 -10.71
N VAL A 277 6.36 1.02 -11.42
CA VAL A 277 7.18 1.61 -12.47
C VAL A 277 7.42 3.10 -12.31
N GLY A 278 8.54 3.56 -12.86
CA GLY A 278 8.78 4.96 -13.16
C GLY A 278 8.56 5.21 -14.66
N VAL A 279 7.63 6.10 -14.97
CA VAL A 279 7.31 6.52 -16.33
C VAL A 279 7.99 7.85 -16.64
N LEU A 280 8.86 7.88 -17.65
CA LEU A 280 9.46 9.09 -18.17
C LEU A 280 8.46 9.84 -19.04
N LEU A 281 8.19 11.09 -18.72
CA LEU A 281 7.19 11.92 -19.39
C LEU A 281 7.86 13.01 -20.25
N ARG A 282 7.42 13.11 -21.50
CA ARG A 282 7.92 14.12 -22.44
C ARG A 282 7.30 15.49 -22.17
N GLY A 283 8.15 16.52 -22.00
CA GLY A 283 7.71 17.92 -21.96
C GLY A 283 6.88 18.30 -20.74
N ILE A 284 6.98 17.52 -19.66
CA ILE A 284 6.32 17.80 -18.39
C ILE A 284 7.38 18.27 -17.38
N ASP A 285 7.19 19.45 -16.82
CA ASP A 285 7.99 19.91 -15.69
C ASP A 285 7.60 19.20 -14.41
N ARG A 286 8.59 18.97 -13.51
CA ARG A 286 8.34 18.31 -12.22
C ARG A 286 7.24 19.01 -11.41
N THR A 287 7.17 20.34 -11.46
CA THR A 287 6.17 21.16 -10.74
C THR A 287 4.77 21.10 -11.37
N ALA A 288 4.65 20.59 -12.58
CA ALA A 288 3.37 20.46 -13.27
C ALA A 288 2.60 19.20 -12.87
N ILE A 289 3.30 18.16 -12.42
CA ILE A 289 2.73 16.87 -11.96
C ILE A 289 3.03 16.66 -10.48
N GLU A 290 2.09 16.08 -9.77
CA GLU A 290 2.19 15.85 -8.33
C GLU A 290 1.53 14.53 -7.89
N ARG A 291 1.89 14.06 -6.71
CA ARG A 291 1.27 12.90 -6.05
C ARG A 291 -0.24 13.09 -5.96
N GLY A 292 -1.00 12.03 -6.27
CA GLY A 292 -2.45 12.03 -6.25
C GLY A 292 -3.12 12.24 -7.60
N GLN A 293 -2.38 12.73 -8.61
CA GLN A 293 -2.83 12.64 -9.99
C GLN A 293 -2.71 11.20 -10.50
N VAL A 294 -3.33 10.91 -11.63
CA VAL A 294 -3.16 9.63 -12.33
C VAL A 294 -2.57 9.85 -13.71
N ILE A 295 -1.74 8.92 -14.18
CA ILE A 295 -1.35 8.79 -15.58
C ILE A 295 -2.27 7.76 -16.19
N ALA A 296 -2.97 8.13 -17.24
CA ALA A 296 -3.98 7.29 -17.87
C ALA A 296 -3.87 7.29 -19.39
N LYS A 297 -4.51 6.27 -20.01
CA LYS A 297 -4.76 6.27 -21.45
C LYS A 297 -5.65 7.48 -21.78
N PRO A 298 -5.39 8.21 -22.89
CA PRO A 298 -6.19 9.36 -23.25
C PRO A 298 -7.68 9.05 -23.42
N GLY A 299 -8.52 9.82 -22.73
CA GLY A 299 -9.97 9.90 -22.89
C GLY A 299 -10.85 9.19 -21.86
N PRO A 300 -10.55 7.95 -21.38
CA PRO A 300 -11.51 7.23 -20.52
C PRO A 300 -11.63 7.74 -19.08
N VAL A 301 -10.61 8.42 -18.57
CA VAL A 301 -10.55 8.88 -17.17
C VAL A 301 -10.80 10.38 -17.11
N THR A 302 -11.73 10.80 -16.29
CA THR A 302 -12.13 12.21 -16.11
C THR A 302 -11.99 12.65 -14.66
N CYS A 303 -11.89 13.98 -14.46
CA CYS A 303 -11.83 14.60 -13.15
C CYS A 303 -13.21 14.99 -12.66
N HIS A 304 -13.47 14.75 -11.39
CA HIS A 304 -14.75 15.08 -10.77
C HIS A 304 -14.57 15.59 -9.34
N LYS A 305 -15.51 16.46 -8.92
CA LYS A 305 -15.57 17.00 -7.56
C LYS A 305 -16.77 16.46 -6.79
N LYS A 306 -17.88 16.15 -7.49
CA LYS A 306 -19.15 15.85 -6.84
C LYS A 306 -19.66 14.46 -7.22
N PHE A 307 -20.05 13.71 -6.19
CA PHE A 307 -20.49 12.32 -6.37
C PHE A 307 -21.42 11.90 -5.23
N THR A 308 -22.20 10.84 -5.43
CA THR A 308 -22.84 10.07 -4.34
C THR A 308 -21.96 8.87 -4.00
N ALA A 309 -22.00 8.47 -2.75
CA ALA A 309 -21.27 7.30 -2.26
C ALA A 309 -22.05 6.53 -1.21
N GLN A 310 -21.92 5.22 -1.21
CA GLN A 310 -22.28 4.36 -0.11
C GLN A 310 -21.16 4.40 0.92
N VAL A 311 -21.48 4.84 2.14
CA VAL A 311 -20.49 5.06 3.21
C VAL A 311 -20.90 4.27 4.44
N TYR A 312 -19.92 3.60 5.02
CA TYR A 312 -19.99 3.01 6.36
C TYR A 312 -19.22 3.90 7.34
N VAL A 313 -19.85 4.26 8.43
CA VAL A 313 -19.25 5.07 9.50
C VAL A 313 -18.78 4.16 10.61
N LEU A 314 -17.46 4.10 10.85
CA LEU A 314 -16.86 3.24 11.85
C LEU A 314 -17.34 3.56 13.26
N THR A 315 -17.61 2.52 14.02
CA THR A 315 -17.96 2.61 15.44
C THR A 315 -16.76 2.98 16.30
N LYS A 316 -16.99 3.33 17.57
CA LYS A 316 -15.92 3.58 18.54
C LYS A 316 -15.03 2.34 18.74
N ASP A 317 -15.63 1.16 18.77
CA ASP A 317 -14.92 -0.09 19.01
C ASP A 317 -14.02 -0.47 17.83
N GLU A 318 -14.38 -0.05 16.62
CA GLU A 318 -13.57 -0.13 15.41
C GLU A 318 -12.51 0.98 15.29
N GLY A 319 -12.31 1.78 16.32
CA GLY A 319 -11.37 2.92 16.32
C GLY A 319 -11.92 4.19 15.68
N GLY A 320 -13.18 4.20 15.27
CA GLY A 320 -13.86 5.31 14.61
C GLY A 320 -14.37 6.39 15.57
N ARG A 321 -15.53 6.98 15.22
CA ARG A 321 -16.17 8.05 15.98
C ARG A 321 -17.01 7.48 17.13
N HIS A 322 -17.20 8.30 18.16
CA HIS A 322 -18.14 8.04 19.27
C HIS A 322 -19.30 9.05 19.27
N THR A 323 -19.30 10.04 18.36
CA THR A 323 -20.34 11.06 18.21
C THR A 323 -20.88 11.09 16.80
N PRO A 324 -22.15 11.42 16.59
CA PRO A 324 -22.71 11.62 15.27
C PRO A 324 -22.06 12.81 14.55
N PHE A 325 -22.22 12.87 13.24
CA PHE A 325 -21.95 14.08 12.46
C PHE A 325 -23.21 14.53 11.71
N PHE A 326 -23.20 15.78 11.29
CA PHE A 326 -24.34 16.48 10.68
C PHE A 326 -24.00 16.93 9.27
N ASN A 327 -24.96 17.48 8.56
CA ASN A 327 -24.72 18.14 7.28
C ASN A 327 -23.59 19.17 7.36
N ASN A 328 -22.84 19.30 6.26
CA ASN A 328 -21.65 20.14 6.14
C ASN A 328 -20.44 19.67 6.96
N TYR A 329 -20.43 18.39 7.38
CA TYR A 329 -19.22 17.78 7.92
C TYR A 329 -18.10 17.76 6.88
N ARG A 330 -16.86 18.09 7.31
CA ARG A 330 -15.71 18.32 6.42
C ARG A 330 -14.51 17.48 6.79
N PRO A 331 -14.53 16.16 6.56
CA PRO A 331 -13.40 15.29 6.77
C PRO A 331 -12.44 15.29 5.57
N GLN A 332 -11.36 14.53 5.70
CA GLN A 332 -10.45 14.20 4.59
C GLN A 332 -10.87 12.88 3.94
N PHE A 333 -10.90 12.85 2.63
CA PHE A 333 -11.19 11.69 1.79
C PHE A 333 -9.89 11.19 1.16
N TYR A 334 -9.55 9.95 1.39
CA TYR A 334 -8.35 9.31 0.86
C TYR A 334 -8.70 8.44 -0.33
N PHE A 335 -8.26 8.86 -1.52
CA PHE A 335 -8.43 8.13 -2.77
C PHE A 335 -7.07 7.76 -3.33
N ARG A 336 -6.81 6.49 -3.64
CA ARG A 336 -5.53 6.04 -4.20
C ARG A 336 -4.33 6.64 -3.43
N THR A 337 -3.59 7.57 -4.06
CA THR A 337 -2.39 8.20 -3.49
C THR A 337 -2.62 9.61 -2.96
N THR A 338 -3.87 10.12 -2.97
CA THR A 338 -4.20 11.49 -2.54
C THR A 338 -5.19 11.53 -1.38
N ASP A 339 -5.17 12.63 -0.66
CA ASP A 339 -6.20 13.02 0.29
C ASP A 339 -6.76 14.40 -0.08
N VAL A 340 -8.08 14.52 -0.04
CA VAL A 340 -8.79 15.77 -0.38
C VAL A 340 -9.87 16.03 0.67
N THR A 341 -9.96 17.26 1.15
CA THR A 341 -11.07 17.68 1.99
C THR A 341 -12.35 17.74 1.16
N GLY A 342 -13.44 17.22 1.70
CA GLY A 342 -14.75 17.30 1.07
C GLY A 342 -15.84 17.66 2.06
N VAL A 343 -16.97 18.12 1.55
CA VAL A 343 -18.18 18.45 2.30
C VAL A 343 -19.19 17.34 2.11
N ILE A 344 -19.73 16.81 3.20
CA ILE A 344 -20.80 15.81 3.20
C ILE A 344 -22.15 16.48 3.27
N THR A 345 -23.06 16.06 2.39
CA THR A 345 -24.49 16.35 2.46
C THR A 345 -25.26 15.05 2.65
N LEU A 346 -25.99 14.96 3.77
CA LEU A 346 -26.83 13.81 4.10
C LEU A 346 -28.11 13.81 3.24
N PRO A 347 -28.74 12.63 3.05
CA PRO A 347 -30.01 12.51 2.32
C PRO A 347 -31.14 13.36 2.96
N GLU A 348 -32.11 13.75 2.16
CA GLU A 348 -33.30 14.46 2.66
C GLU A 348 -34.00 13.67 3.78
N GLY A 349 -34.31 14.36 4.88
CA GLY A 349 -34.91 13.73 6.06
C GLY A 349 -33.95 13.11 7.05
N THR A 350 -32.63 13.08 6.75
CA THR A 350 -31.58 12.60 7.66
C THR A 350 -30.90 13.81 8.32
N GLU A 351 -31.12 14.00 9.62
CA GLU A 351 -30.52 15.11 10.37
C GLU A 351 -29.09 14.84 10.77
N MET A 352 -28.75 13.59 11.09
CA MET A 352 -27.43 13.16 11.54
C MET A 352 -27.09 11.74 11.06
N CYS A 353 -25.81 11.41 11.06
CA CYS A 353 -25.29 10.08 10.80
C CYS A 353 -24.55 9.58 12.05
N MET A 354 -24.92 8.40 12.53
CA MET A 354 -24.36 7.76 13.71
C MET A 354 -23.18 6.84 13.36
N PRO A 355 -22.24 6.63 14.30
CA PRO A 355 -21.29 5.53 14.18
C PRO A 355 -22.03 4.19 14.03
N GLY A 356 -21.59 3.36 13.06
CA GLY A 356 -22.24 2.11 12.69
C GLY A 356 -23.27 2.22 11.54
N ASP A 357 -23.61 3.43 11.11
CA ASP A 357 -24.57 3.61 10.02
C ASP A 357 -23.97 3.32 8.65
N HIS A 358 -24.80 2.73 7.78
CA HIS A 358 -24.58 2.66 6.34
C HIS A 358 -25.48 3.67 5.63
N VAL A 359 -24.90 4.69 5.02
CA VAL A 359 -25.67 5.79 4.43
C VAL A 359 -25.16 6.12 3.03
N GLU A 360 -26.10 6.32 2.10
CA GLU A 360 -25.76 6.98 0.84
C GLU A 360 -25.73 8.49 1.07
N MET A 361 -24.63 9.13 0.73
CA MET A 361 -24.47 10.56 0.92
C MET A 361 -23.85 11.23 -0.30
N THR A 362 -24.11 12.52 -0.46
CA THR A 362 -23.47 13.35 -1.48
C THR A 362 -22.22 13.99 -0.90
N ILE A 363 -21.13 13.89 -1.65
CA ILE A 363 -19.82 14.43 -1.28
C ILE A 363 -19.36 15.41 -2.35
N GLU A 364 -18.87 16.57 -1.92
CA GLU A 364 -18.28 17.57 -2.80
C GLU A 364 -16.86 17.91 -2.31
N LEU A 365 -15.87 17.56 -3.14
CA LEU A 365 -14.45 17.75 -2.86
C LEU A 365 -14.00 19.17 -3.18
N ILE A 366 -13.02 19.69 -2.45
CA ILE A 366 -12.44 21.02 -2.72
C ILE A 366 -11.60 21.06 -4.01
N HIS A 367 -11.02 19.91 -4.41
CA HIS A 367 -10.28 19.74 -5.65
C HIS A 367 -10.81 18.55 -6.45
N PRO A 368 -10.78 18.60 -7.79
CA PRO A 368 -11.18 17.46 -8.60
C PRO A 368 -10.16 16.33 -8.48
N ILE A 369 -10.63 15.10 -8.52
CA ILE A 369 -9.77 13.91 -8.61
C ILE A 369 -10.17 13.06 -9.80
N ALA A 370 -9.27 12.23 -10.28
CA ALA A 370 -9.57 11.18 -11.25
C ALA A 370 -10.51 10.17 -10.61
N MET A 371 -11.78 10.17 -11.02
CA MET A 371 -12.86 9.42 -10.38
C MET A 371 -13.63 8.59 -11.38
N GLU A 372 -14.09 7.44 -10.92
CA GLU A 372 -15.04 6.58 -11.65
C GLU A 372 -15.96 5.87 -10.65
N GLN A 373 -17.09 5.39 -11.13
CA GLN A 373 -18.00 4.60 -10.33
C GLN A 373 -17.31 3.34 -9.79
N GLY A 374 -17.53 3.05 -8.53
CA GLY A 374 -16.95 1.91 -7.84
C GLY A 374 -15.60 2.18 -7.16
N LEU A 375 -15.01 3.37 -7.35
CA LEU A 375 -13.79 3.75 -6.65
C LEU A 375 -14.02 3.80 -5.14
N THR A 376 -13.17 3.13 -4.38
CA THR A 376 -13.21 3.09 -2.91
C THR A 376 -12.39 4.20 -2.29
N PHE A 377 -12.77 4.62 -1.08
CA PHE A 377 -12.05 5.63 -0.31
C PHE A 377 -12.21 5.43 1.19
N ALA A 378 -11.23 5.96 1.94
CA ALA A 378 -11.33 6.08 3.38
C ALA A 378 -11.67 7.53 3.78
N ILE A 379 -12.39 7.69 4.89
CA ILE A 379 -12.71 8.98 5.49
C ILE A 379 -11.92 9.12 6.78
N ARG A 380 -11.18 10.22 6.94
CA ARG A 380 -10.33 10.46 8.11
C ARG A 380 -10.59 11.83 8.73
N GLU A 381 -10.50 11.88 10.05
CA GLU A 381 -10.58 13.08 10.87
C GLU A 381 -9.62 13.00 12.04
N GLY A 382 -8.83 14.05 12.28
CA GLY A 382 -7.93 14.14 13.43
C GLY A 382 -6.95 12.97 13.57
N GLY A 383 -6.45 12.45 12.44
CA GLY A 383 -5.51 11.33 12.42
C GLY A 383 -6.14 9.93 12.52
N ARG A 384 -7.49 9.84 12.60
CA ARG A 384 -8.22 8.56 12.73
C ARG A 384 -9.04 8.29 11.48
N THR A 385 -9.17 7.03 11.11
CA THR A 385 -10.16 6.60 10.12
C THR A 385 -11.53 6.55 10.78
N VAL A 386 -12.48 7.28 10.20
CA VAL A 386 -13.83 7.41 10.77
C VAL A 386 -14.91 6.79 9.87
N GLY A 387 -14.53 6.35 8.70
CA GLY A 387 -15.42 5.67 7.77
C GLY A 387 -14.72 5.23 6.51
N SER A 388 -15.42 4.45 5.72
CA SER A 388 -15.02 4.04 4.37
C SER A 388 -16.22 4.11 3.44
N GLY A 389 -15.96 4.26 2.16
CA GLY A 389 -17.03 4.36 1.19
C GLY A 389 -16.61 3.94 -0.21
N ARG A 390 -17.63 3.85 -1.07
CA ARG A 390 -17.48 3.54 -2.48
C ARG A 390 -18.33 4.50 -3.30
N VAL A 391 -17.74 5.08 -4.36
CA VAL A 391 -18.44 5.97 -5.28
C VAL A 391 -19.59 5.21 -5.95
N ALA A 392 -20.80 5.69 -5.76
CA ALA A 392 -22.01 5.14 -6.36
C ALA A 392 -22.31 5.80 -7.72
N THR A 393 -22.31 7.12 -7.76
CA THR A 393 -22.60 7.89 -8.99
C THR A 393 -21.79 9.18 -9.00
N VAL A 394 -21.17 9.49 -10.11
CA VAL A 394 -20.51 10.77 -10.39
C VAL A 394 -21.57 11.77 -10.85
N LEU A 395 -21.56 13.02 -10.34
CA LEU A 395 -22.64 14.00 -10.52
C LEU A 395 -22.26 15.24 -11.37
N ASP A 396 -20.96 15.47 -11.67
CA ASP A 396 -20.45 16.61 -12.42
C ASP A 396 -19.65 16.21 -13.66
#